data_ac55670a6012d262cc9d4a2fc226902d
#
_entry.id   ac55670a6012d262cc9d4a2fc226902d
#
_cell.length_a   1.000
_cell.length_b   1.000
_cell.length_c   1.000
_cell.angle_alpha   90.00
_cell.angle_beta   90.00
_cell.angle_gamma   90.00
#
_symmetry.space_group_name_H-M   'P 1'
#
loop_
_entity.id
_entity.type
_entity.pdbx_description
1 polymer ?
#
loop_
_entity_poly.entity_id
_entity_poly.type
_entity_poly.pdbx_seq_one_letter_code
_entity_poly.pdbx_strand_id
1 'polypeptide(L)'
;IIRFRLYDDGLGFRYEFPNQKNLSYFTIAEEITQFNLGKDYTAFWIRGDYDTNEYNYTTSLLSEVSHQIDAATEEISAQTPTKEISVQTPLMLKGNGVYINIHEAALKDYPAMLLELDSTGVILSTHLTPDPLGGKGRMQTATQTPWRTILISDNAADILASKTILNLNEPNKIEDTSWIKPMKYIGVWWEMFIPNGGSWAYADTSNIKLDEIDYSRIEPNGRHAANTENVKRYIDFAAKHGFDGVLVEGWNIGWEDWFGTMKENVFDFVTPYPDFDLNELKKYAAQKGMKLIMHHETSASIPNYERRMNEAYQFMKDNGYDAVKSGY
;
A
#
# COMPACT_ATOMS: atom_id res chain seq x y z
N ILE A 1 2.91 8.82 -28.61
CA ILE A 1 2.19 10.08 -28.41
C ILE A 1 2.48 10.55 -27.01
N ILE A 2 2.73 11.85 -26.83
CA ILE A 2 2.74 12.46 -25.49
C ILE A 2 1.45 13.27 -25.38
N ARG A 3 0.69 13.02 -24.32
CA ARG A 3 -0.58 13.72 -24.06
C ARG A 3 -0.42 14.58 -22.81
N PHE A 4 -0.88 15.84 -22.92
CA PHE A 4 -0.95 16.77 -21.79
C PHE A 4 -2.41 17.10 -21.45
N ARG A 5 -2.68 17.29 -20.17
CA ARG A 5 -3.89 17.92 -19.64
C ARG A 5 -3.51 19.00 -18.66
N LEU A 6 -4.07 20.19 -18.83
CA LEU A 6 -3.81 21.35 -17.98
C LEU A 6 -5.04 21.66 -17.15
N TYR A 7 -4.79 22.10 -15.93
CA TYR A 7 -5.79 22.51 -14.94
C TYR A 7 -5.32 23.81 -14.29
N ASP A 8 -6.19 24.49 -13.56
CA ASP A 8 -5.87 25.76 -12.91
C ASP A 8 -4.79 25.58 -11.80
N ASP A 9 -4.65 24.41 -11.24
CA ASP A 9 -3.74 24.04 -10.16
C ASP A 9 -2.57 23.15 -10.59
N GLY A 10 -2.43 22.88 -11.89
CA GLY A 10 -1.32 22.07 -12.37
C GLY A 10 -1.54 21.40 -13.72
N LEU A 11 -0.79 20.37 -13.98
CA LEU A 11 -0.87 19.58 -15.20
C LEU A 11 -0.58 18.11 -14.97
N GLY A 12 -1.06 17.27 -15.90
CA GLY A 12 -0.61 15.90 -16.08
C GLY A 12 -0.14 15.65 -17.49
N PHE A 13 0.86 14.79 -17.66
CA PHE A 13 1.24 14.25 -18.96
C PHE A 13 1.48 12.74 -18.88
N ARG A 14 1.33 12.06 -20.02
CA ARG A 14 1.59 10.63 -20.14
C ARG A 14 2.03 10.24 -21.53
N TYR A 15 2.59 9.05 -21.65
CA TYR A 15 2.92 8.44 -22.93
C TYR A 15 1.80 7.49 -23.35
N GLU A 16 1.40 7.57 -24.63
CA GLU A 16 0.38 6.69 -25.23
C GLU A 16 0.99 5.91 -26.39
N PHE A 17 0.72 4.61 -26.40
CA PHE A 17 1.17 3.67 -27.43
C PHE A 17 -0.05 3.13 -28.18
N PRO A 18 -0.50 3.79 -29.26
CA PRO A 18 -1.63 3.33 -30.06
C PRO A 18 -1.29 2.03 -30.77
N ASN A 19 -2.29 1.35 -31.30
CA ASN A 19 -2.07 0.18 -32.14
C ASN A 19 -1.16 0.51 -33.32
N GLN A 20 -0.13 -0.32 -33.51
CA GLN A 20 0.87 -0.16 -34.56
C GLN A 20 1.20 -1.52 -35.18
N LYS A 21 1.49 -1.53 -36.47
CA LYS A 21 1.76 -2.78 -37.20
C LYS A 21 2.96 -3.57 -36.63
N ASN A 22 3.97 -2.86 -36.11
CA ASN A 22 5.25 -3.44 -35.69
C ASN A 22 5.47 -3.37 -34.17
N LEU A 23 4.45 -3.01 -33.40
CA LEU A 23 4.53 -2.94 -31.93
C LEU A 23 3.26 -3.55 -31.33
N SER A 24 3.39 -4.72 -30.73
CA SER A 24 2.29 -5.44 -30.07
C SER A 24 2.56 -5.60 -28.59
N TYR A 25 3.49 -6.50 -28.22
CA TYR A 25 3.96 -6.64 -26.85
C TYR A 25 5.36 -6.04 -26.74
N PHE A 26 5.62 -5.33 -25.65
CA PHE A 26 6.93 -4.76 -25.39
C PHE A 26 7.15 -4.58 -23.87
N THR A 27 8.44 -4.52 -23.51
CA THR A 27 8.84 -4.20 -22.14
C THR A 27 9.45 -2.82 -22.12
N ILE A 28 9.03 -2.02 -21.14
CA ILE A 28 9.70 -0.77 -20.81
C ILE A 28 10.94 -1.13 -20.00
N ALA A 29 12.10 -0.81 -20.53
CA ALA A 29 13.36 -0.94 -19.81
C ALA A 29 13.60 0.27 -18.90
N GLU A 30 13.34 1.47 -19.42
CA GLU A 30 13.45 2.73 -18.68
C GLU A 30 12.43 3.76 -19.18
N GLU A 31 12.01 4.65 -18.29
CA GLU A 31 11.32 5.89 -18.61
C GLU A 31 12.29 7.05 -18.33
N ILE A 32 12.63 7.81 -19.36
CA ILE A 32 13.66 8.87 -19.27
C ILE A 32 12.98 10.24 -19.15
N THR A 33 11.99 10.33 -18.26
CA THR A 33 11.33 11.60 -17.95
C THR A 33 12.15 12.38 -16.93
N GLN A 34 12.33 13.68 -17.16
CA GLN A 34 13.06 14.56 -16.26
C GLN A 34 12.22 15.78 -15.87
N PHE A 35 12.30 16.14 -14.60
CA PHE A 35 11.72 17.34 -14.03
C PHE A 35 12.87 18.29 -13.69
N ASN A 36 13.11 19.29 -14.55
CA ASN A 36 14.11 20.30 -14.30
C ASN A 36 13.48 21.48 -13.54
N LEU A 37 13.83 21.61 -12.28
CA LEU A 37 13.29 22.64 -11.40
C LEU A 37 13.95 24.01 -11.60
N GLY A 38 15.12 24.05 -12.26
CA GLY A 38 15.87 25.27 -12.52
C GLY A 38 16.44 25.97 -11.29
N LYS A 39 16.06 25.57 -10.10
CA LYS A 39 16.52 26.11 -8.80
C LYS A 39 16.44 25.01 -7.74
N ASP A 40 17.14 25.23 -6.64
CA ASP A 40 17.02 24.39 -5.46
C ASP A 40 15.79 24.77 -4.63
N TYR A 41 15.11 23.77 -4.08
CA TYR A 41 13.89 23.89 -3.28
C TYR A 41 14.04 23.16 -1.95
N THR A 42 13.37 23.65 -0.92
CA THR A 42 13.13 22.84 0.28
C THR A 42 12.20 21.69 -0.09
N ALA A 43 12.62 20.47 0.15
CA ALA A 43 11.87 19.24 -0.10
C ALA A 43 11.40 18.62 1.21
N PHE A 44 10.19 18.03 1.17
CA PHE A 44 9.67 17.14 2.19
C PHE A 44 9.68 15.74 1.58
N TRP A 45 10.62 14.91 2.01
CA TRP A 45 10.94 13.69 1.30
C TRP A 45 11.19 12.50 2.21
N ILE A 46 11.02 11.31 1.66
CA ILE A 46 11.50 10.04 2.20
C ILE A 46 12.36 9.35 1.16
N ARG A 47 13.29 8.50 1.60
CA ARG A 47 14.19 7.75 0.71
C ARG A 47 13.40 6.91 -0.30
N GLY A 48 13.91 6.81 -1.52
CA GLY A 48 13.41 5.88 -2.53
C GLY A 48 13.61 4.43 -2.09
N ASP A 49 12.52 3.67 -2.09
CA ASP A 49 12.48 2.26 -1.69
C ASP A 49 11.48 1.52 -2.55
N TYR A 50 11.75 0.24 -2.86
CA TYR A 50 10.88 -0.57 -3.71
C TYR A 50 9.76 -1.27 -2.95
N ASP A 51 9.92 -1.46 -1.64
CA ASP A 51 9.01 -2.26 -0.83
C ASP A 51 8.24 -1.46 0.22
N THR A 52 8.74 -0.29 0.63
CA THR A 52 8.11 0.47 1.71
C THR A 52 8.06 1.97 1.46
N ASN A 53 7.09 2.64 2.10
CA ASN A 53 6.99 4.10 2.21
C ASN A 53 6.82 4.55 3.67
N GLU A 54 7.28 3.76 4.62
CA GLU A 54 7.06 3.96 6.06
C GLU A 54 8.17 4.75 6.77
N TYR A 55 9.17 5.24 6.03
CA TYR A 55 10.21 6.12 6.59
C TYR A 55 9.62 7.43 7.10
N ASN A 56 10.24 8.01 8.12
CA ASN A 56 9.90 9.37 8.55
C ASN A 56 10.27 10.40 7.48
N TYR A 57 9.43 11.43 7.34
CA TYR A 57 9.73 12.54 6.42
C TYR A 57 10.92 13.35 6.90
N THR A 58 11.86 13.59 6.00
CA THR A 58 12.98 14.52 6.17
C THR A 58 12.69 15.81 5.44
N THR A 59 13.12 16.94 6.01
CA THR A 59 13.01 18.25 5.38
C THR A 59 14.42 18.83 5.19
N SER A 60 14.80 19.07 3.94
CA SER A 60 16.08 19.68 3.57
C SER A 60 15.99 20.37 2.21
N LEU A 61 17.05 21.05 1.79
CA LEU A 61 17.20 21.40 0.38
C LEU A 61 17.38 20.12 -0.45
N LEU A 62 16.94 20.13 -1.70
CA LEU A 62 17.13 18.98 -2.61
C LEU A 62 18.62 18.69 -2.81
N SER A 63 19.46 19.73 -2.91
CA SER A 63 20.92 19.58 -3.02
C SER A 63 21.57 18.90 -1.82
N GLU A 64 20.89 18.86 -0.65
CA GLU A 64 21.38 18.24 0.58
C GLU A 64 20.94 16.79 0.74
N VAL A 65 19.98 16.30 -0.06
CA VAL A 65 19.43 14.95 0.06
C VAL A 65 20.53 13.89 0.04
N SER A 66 21.48 14.00 -0.89
CA SER A 66 22.59 13.03 -1.01
C SER A 66 23.45 12.90 0.24
N HIS A 67 23.54 13.96 1.04
CA HIS A 67 24.31 13.96 2.29
C HIS A 67 23.51 13.46 3.50
N GLN A 68 22.19 13.46 3.40
CA GLN A 68 21.28 13.11 4.50
C GLN A 68 20.60 11.75 4.31
N ILE A 69 20.64 11.17 3.12
CA ILE A 69 19.83 10.01 2.74
C ILE A 69 20.12 8.78 3.59
N ASP A 70 21.39 8.53 3.96
CA ASP A 70 21.73 7.39 4.80
C ASP A 70 21.24 7.56 6.24
N ALA A 71 21.33 8.78 6.78
CA ALA A 71 20.81 9.09 8.11
C ALA A 71 19.27 9.09 8.16
N ALA A 72 18.61 9.37 7.04
CA ALA A 72 17.15 9.34 6.91
C ALA A 72 16.61 7.93 6.61
N THR A 73 17.49 6.95 6.40
CA THR A 73 17.10 5.56 6.15
C THR A 73 17.03 4.84 7.49
N GLU A 74 15.83 4.74 8.04
CA GLU A 74 15.58 4.00 9.26
C GLU A 74 15.57 2.49 8.96
N GLU A 75 15.89 1.67 9.98
CA GLU A 75 15.72 0.24 9.87
C GLU A 75 14.25 -0.12 10.12
N ILE A 76 13.59 -0.62 9.10
CA ILE A 76 12.20 -1.08 9.15
C ILE A 76 12.10 -2.51 8.62
N SER A 77 11.01 -3.19 8.95
CA SER A 77 10.87 -4.64 8.79
C SER A 77 10.91 -5.15 7.35
N ALA A 78 10.52 -4.33 6.40
CA ALA A 78 10.60 -4.66 4.98
C ALA A 78 11.03 -3.44 4.21
N GLN A 79 12.23 -3.49 3.67
CA GLN A 79 12.83 -2.40 2.93
C GLN A 79 13.77 -2.92 1.86
N THR A 80 13.73 -2.27 0.71
CA THR A 80 14.68 -2.44 -0.38
C THR A 80 15.05 -1.07 -0.93
N PRO A 81 15.88 -0.30 -0.19
CA PRO A 81 16.29 1.03 -0.61
C PRO A 81 17.00 0.99 -1.96
N THR A 82 16.72 2.00 -2.80
CA THR A 82 17.40 2.14 -4.08
C THR A 82 18.91 2.31 -3.89
N LYS A 83 19.68 1.88 -4.87
CA LYS A 83 21.13 2.13 -4.89
C LYS A 83 21.44 3.59 -5.26
N GLU A 84 20.60 4.17 -6.09
CA GLU A 84 20.65 5.54 -6.55
C GLU A 84 20.17 6.50 -5.44
N ILE A 85 20.61 7.75 -5.50
CA ILE A 85 20.06 8.80 -4.62
C ILE A 85 18.68 9.16 -5.15
N SER A 86 17.65 8.60 -4.55
CA SER A 86 16.27 8.81 -4.96
C SER A 86 15.33 9.06 -3.79
N VAL A 87 14.22 9.71 -4.10
CA VAL A 87 13.13 10.00 -3.16
C VAL A 87 11.80 9.46 -3.71
N GLN A 88 10.88 9.22 -2.82
CA GLN A 88 9.55 8.72 -3.19
C GLN A 88 8.63 9.84 -3.66
N THR A 89 7.56 9.45 -4.35
CA THR A 89 6.41 10.30 -4.65
C THR A 89 5.22 9.93 -3.74
N PRO A 90 4.36 10.90 -3.40
CA PRO A 90 4.35 12.30 -3.80
C PRO A 90 5.50 13.11 -3.17
N LEU A 91 6.21 13.87 -3.97
CA LEU A 91 7.27 14.76 -3.50
C LEU A 91 6.74 16.19 -3.39
N MET A 92 6.78 16.76 -2.18
CA MET A 92 6.40 18.16 -1.94
C MET A 92 7.65 19.03 -1.89
N LEU A 93 7.64 20.12 -2.65
CA LEU A 93 8.68 21.13 -2.73
C LEU A 93 8.14 22.50 -2.32
N LYS A 94 8.98 23.30 -1.66
CA LYS A 94 8.66 24.67 -1.27
C LYS A 94 9.82 25.61 -1.63
N GLY A 95 9.53 26.70 -2.31
CA GLY A 95 10.51 27.73 -2.61
C GLY A 95 9.95 28.81 -3.51
N ASN A 96 10.59 29.98 -3.54
CA ASN A 96 10.21 31.09 -4.41
C ASN A 96 8.73 31.52 -4.32
N GLY A 97 8.10 31.36 -3.15
CA GLY A 97 6.69 31.71 -2.94
C GLY A 97 5.70 30.69 -3.50
N VAL A 98 6.15 29.51 -3.93
CA VAL A 98 5.28 28.44 -4.43
C VAL A 98 5.54 27.13 -3.73
N TYR A 99 4.51 26.28 -3.73
CA TYR A 99 4.56 24.87 -3.42
C TYR A 99 4.38 24.08 -4.72
N ILE A 100 5.18 23.03 -4.90
CA ILE A 100 5.12 22.14 -6.05
C ILE A 100 4.96 20.72 -5.52
N ASN A 101 4.01 19.97 -6.07
CA ASN A 101 3.91 18.55 -5.78
C ASN A 101 4.10 17.75 -7.08
N ILE A 102 5.02 16.81 -7.05
CA ILE A 102 5.26 15.87 -8.15
C ILE A 102 4.77 14.50 -7.71
N HIS A 103 3.86 13.94 -8.50
CA HIS A 103 3.25 12.65 -8.23
C HIS A 103 2.79 11.98 -9.53
N GLU A 104 1.98 10.97 -9.41
CA GLU A 104 1.37 10.23 -10.52
C GLU A 104 -0.12 10.02 -10.30
N ALA A 105 -0.86 9.82 -11.39
CA ALA A 105 -2.27 9.48 -11.35
C ALA A 105 -2.57 8.34 -12.32
N ALA A 106 -3.65 7.62 -12.06
CA ALA A 106 -4.04 6.42 -12.81
C ALA A 106 -2.89 5.39 -12.89
N LEU A 107 -2.21 5.15 -11.77
CA LEU A 107 -1.19 4.12 -11.64
C LEU A 107 -1.87 2.75 -11.71
N LYS A 108 -1.84 2.17 -12.91
CA LYS A 108 -2.48 0.90 -13.21
C LYS A 108 -1.65 0.14 -14.23
N ASP A 109 -1.36 -1.12 -13.96
CA ASP A 109 -0.59 -2.02 -14.82
C ASP A 109 0.78 -1.43 -15.27
N TYR A 110 1.40 -0.64 -14.40
CA TYR A 110 2.67 0.04 -14.62
C TYR A 110 3.42 0.23 -13.30
N PRO A 111 4.76 0.20 -13.28
CA PRO A 111 5.53 0.37 -12.05
C PRO A 111 5.39 1.79 -11.47
N ALA A 112 5.45 1.87 -10.15
CA ALA A 112 5.47 3.13 -9.42
C ALA A 112 6.73 3.95 -9.75
N MET A 113 6.59 5.27 -9.69
CA MET A 113 7.65 6.23 -9.95
C MET A 113 8.32 6.67 -8.65
N LEU A 114 9.63 6.48 -8.59
CA LEU A 114 10.54 7.20 -7.70
C LEU A 114 11.21 8.33 -8.49
N LEU A 115 11.87 9.24 -7.81
CA LEU A 115 12.59 10.37 -8.41
C LEU A 115 14.06 10.30 -8.01
N GLU A 116 14.92 10.01 -8.97
CA GLU A 116 16.37 10.03 -8.82
C GLU A 116 16.88 11.46 -8.97
N LEU A 117 17.76 11.86 -8.06
CA LEU A 117 18.36 13.19 -8.06
C LEU A 117 19.71 13.18 -8.80
N ASP A 118 19.92 14.19 -9.63
CA ASP A 118 21.25 14.45 -10.17
C ASP A 118 22.19 15.03 -9.10
N SER A 119 23.46 15.17 -9.41
CA SER A 119 24.47 15.68 -8.48
C SER A 119 24.21 17.11 -7.99
N THR A 120 23.36 17.87 -8.65
CA THR A 120 23.01 19.26 -8.28
C THR A 120 21.74 19.35 -7.45
N GLY A 121 20.93 18.29 -7.39
CA GLY A 121 19.62 18.26 -6.75
C GLY A 121 18.52 19.04 -7.47
N VAL A 122 18.79 19.62 -8.65
CA VAL A 122 17.78 20.43 -9.37
C VAL A 122 17.14 19.71 -10.56
N ILE A 123 17.65 18.55 -10.95
CA ILE A 123 17.05 17.69 -11.96
C ILE A 123 16.62 16.38 -11.28
N LEU A 124 15.35 16.09 -11.38
CA LEU A 124 14.77 14.84 -10.89
C LEU A 124 14.46 13.96 -12.10
N SER A 125 15.00 12.75 -12.14
CA SER A 125 14.76 11.78 -13.20
C SER A 125 13.81 10.69 -12.70
N THR A 126 12.89 10.26 -13.54
CA THR A 126 12.03 9.12 -13.22
C THR A 126 12.88 7.87 -13.02
N HIS A 127 12.66 7.20 -11.91
CA HIS A 127 13.19 5.89 -11.59
C HIS A 127 12.02 4.95 -11.30
N LEU A 128 11.82 3.97 -12.18
CA LEU A 128 10.68 3.06 -12.04
C LEU A 128 11.05 1.86 -11.18
N THR A 129 10.13 1.43 -10.32
CA THR A 129 10.27 0.19 -9.54
C THR A 129 10.41 -1.00 -10.49
N PRO A 130 11.49 -1.79 -10.42
CA PRO A 130 11.69 -2.96 -11.27
C PRO A 130 10.89 -4.17 -10.80
N ASP A 131 10.56 -5.07 -11.72
CA ASP A 131 10.18 -6.42 -11.35
C ASP A 131 11.42 -7.24 -10.90
N PRO A 132 11.26 -8.45 -10.34
CA PRO A 132 12.40 -9.28 -9.90
C PRO A 132 13.41 -9.64 -11.00
N LEU A 133 13.04 -9.49 -12.28
CA LEU A 133 13.90 -9.72 -13.44
C LEU A 133 14.50 -8.42 -14.00
N GLY A 134 14.23 -7.28 -13.35
CA GLY A 134 14.70 -5.96 -13.75
C GLY A 134 13.87 -5.27 -14.81
N GLY A 135 12.77 -5.86 -15.27
CA GLY A 135 11.82 -5.22 -16.19
C GLY A 135 11.00 -4.14 -15.48
N LYS A 136 10.74 -3.02 -16.16
CA LYS A 136 10.00 -1.90 -15.56
C LYS A 136 8.49 -1.96 -15.89
N GLY A 137 8.10 -2.23 -17.11
CA GLY A 137 6.70 -2.33 -17.50
C GLY A 137 6.51 -3.32 -18.63
N ARG A 138 5.50 -4.17 -18.54
CA ARG A 138 5.12 -5.13 -19.58
C ARG A 138 3.82 -4.68 -20.20
N MET A 139 3.86 -4.26 -21.45
CA MET A 139 2.76 -3.55 -22.08
C MET A 139 2.33 -4.23 -23.38
N GLN A 140 1.06 -4.02 -23.70
CA GLN A 140 0.47 -4.41 -24.99
C GLN A 140 -0.27 -3.22 -25.59
N THR A 141 -0.02 -2.92 -26.86
CA THR A 141 -0.77 -1.89 -27.57
C THR A 141 -2.25 -2.32 -27.81
N ALA A 142 -3.23 -1.47 -27.69
CA ALA A 142 -3.19 -0.03 -27.35
C ALA A 142 -3.10 0.16 -25.83
N THR A 143 -2.15 0.95 -25.37
CA THR A 143 -1.91 1.17 -23.94
C THR A 143 -1.31 2.56 -23.67
N GLN A 144 -1.18 2.89 -22.39
CA GLN A 144 -0.69 4.18 -21.92
C GLN A 144 0.01 4.04 -20.56
N THR A 145 0.94 4.94 -20.27
CA THR A 145 1.53 5.03 -18.93
C THR A 145 0.56 5.74 -17.97
N PRO A 146 0.79 5.67 -16.66
CA PRO A 146 0.21 6.61 -15.71
C PRO A 146 0.50 8.05 -16.09
N TRP A 147 -0.30 8.97 -15.54
CA TRP A 147 0.00 10.40 -15.66
C TRP A 147 1.12 10.78 -14.71
N ARG A 148 2.08 11.54 -15.19
CA ARG A 148 3.02 12.29 -14.38
C ARG A 148 2.37 13.62 -14.06
N THR A 149 2.20 13.92 -12.75
CA THR A 149 1.46 15.10 -12.30
C THR A 149 2.38 16.12 -11.67
N ILE A 150 2.13 17.40 -11.96
CA ILE A 150 2.78 18.54 -11.34
C ILE A 150 1.69 19.48 -10.87
N LEU A 151 1.52 19.61 -9.55
CA LEU A 151 0.64 20.59 -8.94
C LEU A 151 1.46 21.79 -8.48
N ILE A 152 0.93 22.99 -8.63
CA ILE A 152 1.60 24.23 -8.24
C ILE A 152 0.59 25.18 -7.62
N SER A 153 0.91 25.70 -6.44
CA SER A 153 0.13 26.76 -5.77
C SER A 153 1.03 27.66 -4.92
N ASP A 154 0.62 28.86 -4.66
CA ASP A 154 1.22 29.74 -3.63
C ASP A 154 0.78 29.40 -2.21
N ASN A 155 -0.17 28.47 -2.05
CA ASN A 155 -0.68 28.00 -0.79
C ASN A 155 -0.63 26.47 -0.69
N ALA A 156 0.01 25.92 0.34
CA ALA A 156 0.13 24.47 0.56
C ALA A 156 -1.22 23.76 0.69
N ALA A 157 -2.23 24.43 1.24
CA ALA A 157 -3.56 23.84 1.44
C ALA A 157 -4.26 23.56 0.10
N ASP A 158 -3.97 24.30 -0.96
CA ASP A 158 -4.55 24.09 -2.28
C ASP A 158 -4.04 22.82 -2.92
N ILE A 159 -2.76 22.46 -2.68
CA ILE A 159 -2.21 21.18 -3.12
C ILE A 159 -3.00 20.02 -2.50
N LEU A 160 -3.30 20.10 -1.20
CA LEU A 160 -4.11 19.09 -0.51
C LEU A 160 -5.56 19.04 -1.02
N ALA A 161 -6.12 20.20 -1.37
CA ALA A 161 -7.50 20.32 -1.86
C ALA A 161 -7.65 20.01 -3.36
N SER A 162 -6.55 19.88 -4.10
CA SER A 162 -6.54 19.64 -5.53
C SER A 162 -7.31 18.38 -5.91
N LYS A 163 -8.06 18.47 -7.00
CA LYS A 163 -8.76 17.34 -7.61
C LYS A 163 -8.11 16.86 -8.91
N THR A 164 -6.97 17.41 -9.27
CA THR A 164 -6.30 17.09 -10.54
C THR A 164 -5.98 15.60 -10.65
N ILE A 165 -5.49 14.96 -9.58
CA ILE A 165 -5.22 13.51 -9.57
C ILE A 165 -6.52 12.73 -9.82
N LEU A 166 -7.63 13.11 -9.20
CA LEU A 166 -8.94 12.47 -9.43
C LEU A 166 -9.42 12.68 -10.87
N ASN A 167 -9.26 13.89 -11.42
CA ASN A 167 -9.68 14.23 -12.77
C ASN A 167 -8.85 13.55 -13.88
N LEU A 168 -7.65 13.08 -13.55
CA LEU A 168 -6.77 12.33 -14.45
C LEU A 168 -7.03 10.81 -14.42
N ASN A 169 -7.79 10.33 -13.45
CA ASN A 169 -8.26 8.95 -13.41
C ASN A 169 -9.49 8.74 -14.28
N GLU A 170 -9.78 7.48 -14.61
CA GLU A 170 -11.00 7.12 -15.31
C GLU A 170 -12.23 7.43 -14.43
N PRO A 171 -13.36 7.77 -15.05
CA PRO A 171 -14.59 7.98 -14.30
C PRO A 171 -14.99 6.76 -13.47
N ASN A 172 -15.69 7.02 -12.36
CA ASN A 172 -16.27 5.95 -11.55
C ASN A 172 -17.18 5.04 -12.40
N LYS A 173 -17.03 3.73 -12.25
CA LYS A 173 -17.82 2.70 -12.94
C LYS A 173 -18.86 2.03 -12.03
N ILE A 174 -18.85 2.36 -10.74
CA ILE A 174 -19.84 1.85 -9.77
C ILE A 174 -21.06 2.78 -9.85
N GLU A 175 -22.20 2.25 -10.28
CA GLU A 175 -23.42 3.05 -10.48
C GLU A 175 -23.96 3.62 -9.17
N ASP A 176 -24.07 2.78 -8.13
CA ASP A 176 -24.49 3.20 -6.79
C ASP A 176 -23.34 3.14 -5.81
N THR A 177 -22.91 4.29 -5.32
CA THR A 177 -21.86 4.44 -4.30
C THR A 177 -22.41 4.83 -2.93
N SER A 178 -23.73 4.86 -2.75
CA SER A 178 -24.37 5.30 -1.48
C SER A 178 -24.04 4.42 -0.28
N TRP A 179 -23.60 3.19 -0.51
CA TRP A 179 -23.17 2.25 0.51
C TRP A 179 -21.76 2.50 1.03
N ILE A 180 -20.92 3.25 0.28
CA ILE A 180 -19.55 3.61 0.70
C ILE A 180 -19.67 4.75 1.72
N LYS A 181 -19.30 4.47 2.97
CA LYS A 181 -19.33 5.44 4.06
C LYS A 181 -18.01 5.40 4.81
N PRO A 182 -17.46 6.57 5.19
CA PRO A 182 -16.36 6.61 6.15
C PRO A 182 -16.75 5.89 7.44
N MET A 183 -15.82 5.13 8.00
CA MET A 183 -16.04 4.45 9.27
C MET A 183 -14.85 4.64 10.20
N LYS A 184 -15.13 4.66 11.49
CA LYS A 184 -14.12 4.58 12.56
C LYS A 184 -14.05 3.14 13.04
N TYR A 185 -12.86 2.58 13.08
CA TYR A 185 -12.67 1.23 13.59
C TYR A 185 -11.46 1.16 14.53
N ILE A 186 -11.45 0.13 15.34
CA ILE A 186 -10.27 -0.29 16.11
C ILE A 186 -9.79 -1.63 15.58
N GLY A 187 -8.50 -1.95 15.82
CA GLY A 187 -7.90 -3.20 15.34
C GLY A 187 -7.26 -4.01 16.44
N VAL A 188 -7.40 -5.33 16.34
CA VAL A 188 -6.55 -6.27 17.06
C VAL A 188 -5.21 -6.31 16.33
N TRP A 189 -4.32 -5.38 16.66
CA TRP A 189 -3.03 -5.19 16.01
C TRP A 189 -1.98 -4.62 16.96
N TRP A 190 -2.20 -3.46 17.58
CA TRP A 190 -1.24 -2.84 18.51
C TRP A 190 -0.88 -3.72 19.69
N GLU A 191 -1.76 -4.62 20.09
CA GLU A 191 -1.52 -5.57 21.16
C GLU A 191 -0.28 -6.46 20.89
N MET A 192 0.04 -6.72 19.63
CA MET A 192 1.20 -7.52 19.26
C MET A 192 2.53 -6.74 19.31
N PHE A 193 2.48 -5.42 19.41
CA PHE A 193 3.69 -4.57 19.48
C PHE A 193 4.07 -4.13 20.89
N ILE A 194 3.19 -4.33 21.86
CA ILE A 194 3.51 -3.95 23.25
C ILE A 194 4.30 -5.05 23.99
N PRO A 195 5.18 -4.70 24.93
CA PRO A 195 5.87 -5.69 25.75
C PRO A 195 4.88 -6.63 26.46
N ASN A 196 5.12 -7.94 26.38
CA ASN A 196 4.21 -8.99 26.89
C ASN A 196 2.80 -8.96 26.27
N GLY A 197 2.68 -8.41 25.09
CA GLY A 197 1.43 -8.41 24.33
C GLY A 197 1.14 -9.74 23.64
N GLY A 198 0.15 -9.72 22.73
CA GLY A 198 -0.28 -10.89 21.99
C GLY A 198 0.69 -11.34 20.89
N SER A 199 0.28 -12.38 20.17
CA SER A 199 0.92 -12.89 18.97
C SER A 199 -0.08 -12.87 17.81
N TRP A 200 0.39 -12.64 16.59
CA TRP A 200 -0.40 -12.89 15.38
C TRP A 200 -0.58 -14.39 15.14
N ALA A 201 0.45 -15.18 15.47
CA ALA A 201 0.46 -16.62 15.28
C ALA A 201 -0.22 -17.37 16.42
N TYR A 202 -0.87 -18.46 16.08
CA TYR A 202 -1.50 -19.39 17.02
C TYR A 202 -0.46 -20.23 17.80
N ALA A 203 0.66 -20.58 17.13
CA ALA A 203 1.68 -21.45 17.68
C ALA A 203 3.10 -20.88 17.48
N ASP A 204 4.04 -21.32 18.31
CA ASP A 204 5.48 -21.01 18.18
C ASP A 204 6.16 -22.09 17.32
N THR A 205 5.80 -22.15 16.04
CA THR A 205 6.36 -23.07 15.05
C THR A 205 6.82 -22.28 13.81
N SER A 206 7.43 -22.96 12.85
CA SER A 206 7.90 -22.34 11.61
C SER A 206 7.95 -23.36 10.48
N ASN A 207 8.21 -22.90 9.26
CA ASN A 207 8.24 -23.72 8.05
C ASN A 207 6.92 -24.46 7.77
N ILE A 208 5.81 -23.74 7.99
CA ILE A 208 4.47 -24.26 7.79
C ILE A 208 4.23 -24.50 6.30
N LYS A 209 3.59 -25.63 6.00
CA LYS A 209 2.98 -25.89 4.71
C LYS A 209 1.47 -25.90 4.90
N LEU A 210 0.80 -24.90 4.36
CA LEU A 210 -0.65 -24.68 4.56
C LEU A 210 -1.50 -25.92 4.20
N ASP A 211 -1.10 -26.67 3.17
CA ASP A 211 -1.81 -27.85 2.70
C ASP A 211 -1.57 -29.12 3.55
N GLU A 212 -0.56 -29.11 4.42
CA GLU A 212 -0.14 -30.27 5.20
C GLU A 212 -0.34 -30.08 6.72
N ILE A 213 -0.54 -28.82 7.17
CA ILE A 213 -0.61 -28.50 8.59
C ILE A 213 -1.96 -28.89 9.20
N ASP A 214 -1.91 -29.55 10.34
CA ASP A 214 -3.08 -29.90 11.15
C ASP A 214 -3.02 -29.20 12.50
N TYR A 215 -3.66 -28.04 12.59
CA TYR A 215 -3.68 -27.22 13.81
C TYR A 215 -4.35 -27.93 15.02
N SER A 216 -5.12 -29.00 14.81
CA SER A 216 -5.67 -29.80 15.92
C SER A 216 -4.58 -30.56 16.71
N ARG A 217 -3.38 -30.70 16.13
CA ARG A 217 -2.23 -31.40 16.70
C ARG A 217 -1.11 -30.46 17.16
N ILE A 218 -1.31 -29.17 17.01
CA ILE A 218 -0.30 -28.16 17.34
C ILE A 218 -0.68 -27.53 18.68
N GLU A 219 0.30 -27.46 19.59
CA GLU A 219 0.12 -26.80 20.89
C GLU A 219 0.04 -25.28 20.68
N PRO A 220 -1.03 -24.63 21.12
CA PRO A 220 -1.15 -23.19 21.03
C PRO A 220 -0.14 -22.49 21.91
N ASN A 221 0.42 -21.35 21.48
CA ASN A 221 1.36 -20.56 22.27
C ASN A 221 0.71 -19.82 23.47
N GLY A 222 -0.63 -19.83 23.55
CA GLY A 222 -1.39 -19.16 24.62
C GLY A 222 -1.37 -17.63 24.56
N ARG A 223 -0.81 -17.04 23.50
CA ARG A 223 -0.68 -15.57 23.32
C ARG A 223 -1.39 -15.05 22.07
N HIS A 224 -2.04 -15.92 21.30
CA HIS A 224 -2.73 -15.52 20.07
C HIS A 224 -3.77 -14.45 20.36
N ALA A 225 -3.57 -13.23 19.82
CA ALA A 225 -4.41 -12.08 20.13
C ALA A 225 -5.76 -12.09 19.38
N ALA A 226 -5.83 -12.71 18.20
CA ALA A 226 -7.06 -12.82 17.42
C ALA A 226 -8.00 -13.95 17.89
N ASN A 227 -7.86 -14.41 19.14
CA ASN A 227 -8.77 -15.39 19.68
C ASN A 227 -10.18 -14.82 19.95
N THR A 228 -11.18 -15.69 19.96
CA THR A 228 -12.61 -15.32 20.08
C THR A 228 -12.91 -14.42 21.29
N GLU A 229 -12.37 -14.76 22.46
CA GLU A 229 -12.66 -14.00 23.69
C GLU A 229 -12.04 -12.59 23.65
N ASN A 230 -10.82 -12.47 23.14
CA ASN A 230 -10.18 -11.17 23.03
C ASN A 230 -10.87 -10.29 21.98
N VAL A 231 -11.26 -10.85 20.84
CA VAL A 231 -12.00 -10.11 19.81
C VAL A 231 -13.35 -9.60 20.35
N LYS A 232 -14.04 -10.37 21.19
CA LYS A 232 -15.25 -9.88 21.88
C LYS A 232 -14.98 -8.66 22.76
N ARG A 233 -13.85 -8.64 23.47
CA ARG A 233 -13.45 -7.47 24.26
C ARG A 233 -13.25 -6.23 23.40
N TYR A 234 -12.64 -6.38 22.21
CA TYR A 234 -12.52 -5.29 21.23
C TYR A 234 -13.87 -4.84 20.70
N ILE A 235 -14.79 -5.77 20.42
CA ILE A 235 -16.17 -5.45 20.01
C ILE A 235 -16.89 -4.67 21.09
N ASP A 236 -16.80 -5.07 22.36
CA ASP A 236 -17.41 -4.35 23.48
C ASP A 236 -16.86 -2.95 23.65
N PHE A 237 -15.53 -2.80 23.51
CA PHE A 237 -14.88 -1.51 23.57
C PHE A 237 -15.34 -0.63 22.40
N ALA A 238 -15.35 -1.15 21.18
CA ALA A 238 -15.79 -0.44 20.00
C ALA A 238 -17.23 0.08 20.14
N ALA A 239 -18.14 -0.80 20.56
CA ALA A 239 -19.54 -0.44 20.78
C ALA A 239 -19.70 0.63 21.86
N LYS A 240 -18.96 0.51 22.96
CA LYS A 240 -19.01 1.49 24.08
C LYS A 240 -18.51 2.88 23.68
N HIS A 241 -17.52 2.96 22.78
CA HIS A 241 -16.82 4.19 22.44
C HIS A 241 -17.20 4.78 21.07
N GLY A 242 -18.26 4.29 20.44
CA GLY A 242 -18.82 4.88 19.21
C GLY A 242 -17.95 4.64 17.98
N PHE A 243 -17.31 3.49 17.90
CA PHE A 243 -16.71 2.98 16.67
C PHE A 243 -17.75 2.24 15.83
N ASP A 244 -17.47 2.07 14.55
CA ASP A 244 -18.36 1.40 13.59
C ASP A 244 -17.99 -0.08 13.40
N GLY A 245 -16.73 -0.45 13.70
CA GLY A 245 -16.25 -1.81 13.49
C GLY A 245 -14.95 -2.17 14.17
N VAL A 246 -14.59 -3.44 14.03
CA VAL A 246 -13.35 -4.04 14.54
C VAL A 246 -12.64 -4.76 13.40
N LEU A 247 -11.41 -4.37 13.12
CA LEU A 247 -10.48 -5.07 12.26
C LEU A 247 -9.75 -6.14 13.07
N VAL A 248 -9.61 -7.35 12.54
CA VAL A 248 -8.90 -8.44 13.22
C VAL A 248 -7.76 -8.93 12.36
N GLU A 249 -6.53 -8.55 12.70
CA GLU A 249 -5.32 -9.13 12.12
C GLU A 249 -4.95 -10.41 12.88
N GLY A 250 -4.36 -11.38 12.20
CA GLY A 250 -4.03 -12.67 12.83
C GLY A 250 -5.18 -13.68 12.87
N TRP A 251 -6.31 -13.42 12.22
CA TRP A 251 -7.49 -14.30 12.29
C TRP A 251 -7.33 -15.64 11.56
N ASN A 252 -6.53 -15.66 10.47
CA ASN A 252 -6.35 -16.80 9.56
C ASN A 252 -4.98 -17.46 9.72
N ILE A 253 -4.83 -18.67 9.23
CA ILE A 253 -3.60 -19.46 9.33
C ILE A 253 -2.46 -18.89 8.48
N GLY A 254 -1.22 -19.08 8.92
CA GLY A 254 0.02 -18.71 8.20
C GLY A 254 0.92 -17.71 8.92
N TRP A 255 0.45 -17.06 9.96
CA TRP A 255 1.22 -16.01 10.66
C TRP A 255 2.49 -16.51 11.37
N GLU A 256 2.64 -17.80 11.58
CA GLU A 256 3.85 -18.41 12.12
C GLU A 256 5.09 -18.17 11.23
N ASP A 257 4.85 -18.01 9.95
CA ASP A 257 5.90 -17.79 8.95
C ASP A 257 5.88 -16.38 8.32
N TRP A 258 5.10 -15.47 8.89
CA TRP A 258 4.91 -14.14 8.30
C TRP A 258 6.16 -13.27 8.40
N PHE A 259 6.67 -13.04 9.59
CA PHE A 259 7.71 -12.04 9.81
C PHE A 259 9.11 -12.58 9.45
N GLY A 260 9.81 -11.88 8.56
CA GLY A 260 11.20 -12.22 8.20
C GLY A 260 11.36 -13.41 7.23
N THR A 261 10.27 -13.98 6.78
CA THR A 261 10.28 -15.08 5.81
C THR A 261 9.44 -14.71 4.61
N MET A 262 10.00 -14.10 3.61
CA MET A 262 9.30 -13.75 2.36
C MET A 262 8.95 -15.03 1.56
N LYS A 263 7.94 -15.75 2.04
CA LYS A 263 7.46 -16.98 1.39
C LYS A 263 6.34 -16.69 0.41
N GLU A 264 6.33 -17.40 -0.70
CA GLU A 264 5.34 -17.22 -1.74
C GLU A 264 3.91 -17.64 -1.33
N ASN A 265 3.74 -18.59 -0.40
CA ASN A 265 2.46 -19.14 0.00
C ASN A 265 2.30 -19.10 1.54
N VAL A 266 2.26 -17.91 2.11
CA VAL A 266 2.15 -17.74 3.58
C VAL A 266 0.72 -17.86 4.08
N PHE A 267 -0.26 -17.28 3.36
CA PHE A 267 -1.66 -17.20 3.80
C PHE A 267 -2.62 -17.85 2.81
N ASP A 268 -3.74 -18.38 3.30
CA ASP A 268 -4.81 -18.92 2.46
C ASP A 268 -6.06 -18.01 2.36
N PHE A 269 -6.23 -17.07 3.25
CA PHE A 269 -7.31 -16.07 3.30
C PHE A 269 -8.73 -16.60 3.58
N VAL A 270 -8.89 -17.88 3.92
CA VAL A 270 -10.20 -18.49 4.12
C VAL A 270 -10.28 -19.38 5.36
N THR A 271 -9.15 -19.76 5.94
CA THR A 271 -9.11 -20.69 7.08
C THR A 271 -8.79 -19.94 8.38
N PRO A 272 -9.76 -19.78 9.30
CA PRO A 272 -9.49 -19.20 10.60
C PRO A 272 -8.65 -20.14 11.47
N TYR A 273 -7.92 -19.58 12.43
CA TYR A 273 -7.29 -20.36 13.48
C TYR A 273 -8.32 -21.08 14.36
N PRO A 274 -7.94 -22.18 15.04
CA PRO A 274 -8.90 -22.98 15.83
C PRO A 274 -9.60 -22.23 16.97
N ASP A 275 -8.96 -21.18 17.50
CA ASP A 275 -9.49 -20.35 18.59
C ASP A 275 -10.24 -19.09 18.12
N PHE A 276 -10.38 -18.92 16.79
CA PHE A 276 -11.16 -17.85 16.18
C PHE A 276 -12.51 -18.38 15.67
N ASP A 277 -13.55 -18.33 16.50
CA ASP A 277 -14.91 -18.74 16.10
C ASP A 277 -15.59 -17.60 15.33
N LEU A 278 -15.44 -17.62 14.00
CA LEU A 278 -16.04 -16.63 13.11
C LEU A 278 -17.57 -16.56 13.27
N ASN A 279 -18.25 -17.69 13.43
CA ASN A 279 -19.72 -17.71 13.51
C ASN A 279 -20.21 -17.07 14.81
N GLU A 280 -19.51 -17.33 15.92
CA GLU A 280 -19.81 -16.70 17.19
C GLU A 280 -19.54 -15.20 17.14
N LEU A 281 -18.39 -14.79 16.61
CA LEU A 281 -18.00 -13.38 16.51
C LEU A 281 -18.95 -12.58 15.61
N LYS A 282 -19.39 -13.13 14.49
CA LYS A 282 -20.41 -12.50 13.63
C LYS A 282 -21.71 -12.22 14.37
N LYS A 283 -22.21 -13.19 15.12
CA LYS A 283 -23.42 -13.04 15.92
C LYS A 283 -23.23 -11.99 17.02
N TYR A 284 -22.09 -12.04 17.70
CA TYR A 284 -21.77 -11.13 18.80
C TYR A 284 -21.63 -9.68 18.30
N ALA A 285 -20.88 -9.46 17.23
CA ALA A 285 -20.73 -8.16 16.61
C ALA A 285 -22.08 -7.56 16.17
N ALA A 286 -22.91 -8.38 15.50
CA ALA A 286 -24.26 -7.96 15.08
C ALA A 286 -25.16 -7.55 16.26
N GLN A 287 -25.12 -8.28 17.38
CA GLN A 287 -25.86 -7.93 18.60
C GLN A 287 -25.42 -6.59 19.19
N LYS A 288 -24.17 -6.20 18.99
CA LYS A 288 -23.61 -4.91 19.46
C LYS A 288 -23.69 -3.80 18.40
N GLY A 289 -24.24 -4.09 17.21
CA GLY A 289 -24.28 -3.14 16.10
C GLY A 289 -22.92 -2.83 15.48
N MET A 290 -21.94 -3.72 15.65
CA MET A 290 -20.58 -3.56 15.15
C MET A 290 -20.34 -4.38 13.89
N LYS A 291 -19.51 -3.85 12.99
CA LYS A 291 -18.99 -4.58 11.83
C LYS A 291 -17.69 -5.31 12.19
N LEU A 292 -17.50 -6.48 11.63
CA LEU A 292 -16.18 -7.09 11.52
C LEU A 292 -15.59 -6.66 10.18
N ILE A 293 -14.34 -6.20 10.19
CA ILE A 293 -13.58 -5.81 9.01
C ILE A 293 -12.58 -6.92 8.72
N MET A 294 -12.57 -7.38 7.48
CA MET A 294 -11.65 -8.42 7.02
C MET A 294 -10.22 -7.87 6.94
N HIS A 295 -9.24 -8.74 7.19
CA HIS A 295 -7.83 -8.48 6.93
C HIS A 295 -7.25 -9.52 5.99
N HIS A 296 -6.60 -9.06 4.93
CA HIS A 296 -5.83 -9.89 4.01
C HIS A 296 -4.38 -9.42 4.05
N GLU A 297 -3.55 -10.08 4.86
CA GLU A 297 -2.09 -9.88 4.86
C GLU A 297 -1.50 -10.58 3.65
N THR A 298 -0.69 -9.89 2.86
CA THR A 298 -0.11 -10.46 1.63
C THR A 298 1.32 -10.95 1.82
N SER A 299 2.01 -10.55 2.89
CA SER A 299 3.44 -10.86 3.12
C SER A 299 4.33 -10.53 1.92
N ALA A 300 4.06 -9.40 1.25
CA ALA A 300 4.71 -8.98 0.00
C ALA A 300 4.59 -10.00 -1.17
N SER A 301 3.74 -11.03 -1.03
CA SER A 301 3.52 -12.04 -2.08
C SER A 301 2.26 -11.74 -2.89
N ILE A 302 2.36 -10.76 -3.77
CA ILE A 302 1.26 -10.41 -4.69
C ILE A 302 0.78 -11.60 -5.52
N PRO A 303 1.67 -12.46 -6.09
CA PRO A 303 1.23 -13.64 -6.86
C PRO A 303 0.38 -14.62 -6.03
N ASN A 304 0.67 -14.81 -4.73
CA ASN A 304 -0.14 -15.64 -3.86
C ASN A 304 -1.54 -15.03 -3.66
N TYR A 305 -1.59 -13.73 -3.36
CA TYR A 305 -2.86 -13.03 -3.16
C TYR A 305 -3.71 -13.03 -4.43
N GLU A 306 -3.15 -12.73 -5.60
CA GLU A 306 -3.87 -12.73 -6.86
C GLU A 306 -4.46 -14.11 -7.20
N ARG A 307 -3.72 -15.19 -6.97
CA ARG A 307 -4.23 -16.55 -7.19
C ARG A 307 -5.43 -16.90 -6.30
N ARG A 308 -5.44 -16.39 -5.07
CA ARG A 308 -6.46 -16.71 -4.05
C ARG A 308 -7.55 -15.64 -3.92
N MET A 309 -7.42 -14.52 -4.60
CA MET A 309 -8.28 -13.34 -4.42
C MET A 309 -9.76 -13.64 -4.63
N ASN A 310 -10.11 -14.41 -5.66
CA ASN A 310 -11.51 -14.76 -5.91
C ASN A 310 -12.11 -15.60 -4.77
N GLU A 311 -11.35 -16.55 -4.24
CA GLU A 311 -11.74 -17.38 -3.10
C GLU A 311 -11.87 -16.52 -1.83
N ALA A 312 -10.90 -15.66 -1.58
CA ALA A 312 -10.88 -14.74 -0.44
C ALA A 312 -12.10 -13.80 -0.43
N TYR A 313 -12.42 -13.18 -1.55
CA TYR A 313 -13.60 -12.31 -1.66
C TYR A 313 -14.92 -13.08 -1.65
N GLN A 314 -14.95 -14.32 -2.15
CA GLN A 314 -16.13 -15.17 -2.00
C GLN A 314 -16.36 -15.54 -0.52
N PHE A 315 -15.29 -15.88 0.20
CA PHE A 315 -15.35 -16.12 1.64
C PHE A 315 -15.89 -14.89 2.41
N MET A 316 -15.46 -13.69 2.06
CA MET A 316 -16.00 -12.46 2.62
C MET A 316 -17.52 -12.36 2.39
N LYS A 317 -17.98 -12.55 1.15
CA LYS A 317 -19.40 -12.51 0.80
C LYS A 317 -20.24 -13.51 1.59
N ASP A 318 -19.77 -14.76 1.66
CA ASP A 318 -20.47 -15.85 2.35
C ASP A 318 -20.56 -15.60 3.86
N ASN A 319 -19.62 -14.83 4.39
CA ASN A 319 -19.55 -14.49 5.80
C ASN A 319 -20.05 -13.08 6.15
N GLY A 320 -20.57 -12.33 5.18
CA GLY A 320 -21.18 -11.01 5.42
C GLY A 320 -20.20 -9.89 5.73
N TYR A 321 -18.94 -10.02 5.30
CA TYR A 321 -17.98 -8.93 5.32
C TYR A 321 -18.23 -7.97 4.15
N ASP A 322 -18.24 -6.67 4.42
CA ASP A 322 -18.41 -5.60 3.43
C ASP A 322 -17.24 -4.61 3.39
N ALA A 323 -16.23 -4.85 4.18
CA ALA A 323 -15.00 -4.05 4.22
C ALA A 323 -13.78 -4.95 4.44
N VAL A 324 -12.66 -4.58 3.82
CA VAL A 324 -11.38 -5.29 3.94
C VAL A 324 -10.23 -4.28 4.02
N LYS A 325 -9.27 -4.57 4.89
CA LYS A 325 -7.92 -4.01 4.83
C LYS A 325 -7.05 -5.07 4.17
N SER A 326 -6.48 -4.74 3.02
CA SER A 326 -5.46 -5.57 2.39
C SER A 326 -4.14 -4.82 2.39
N GLY A 327 -3.08 -5.54 2.40
CA GLY A 327 -1.78 -4.90 2.30
C GLY A 327 -0.73 -5.73 2.94
N TYR A 328 0.32 -5.40 2.62
CA TYR A 328 1.67 -5.13 2.81
C TYR A 328 2.41 -5.33 1.55
#